data_6c0f924c702eced4519689a68c936281
#
_entry.id   6c0f924c702eced4519689a68c936281
#
_cell.length_a   1.000
_cell.length_b   1.000
_cell.length_c   1.000
_cell.angle_alpha   90.00
_cell.angle_beta   90.00
_cell.angle_gamma   90.00
#
_symmetry.space_group_name_H-M   'P 1'
#
loop_
_entity.id
_entity.type
_entity.pdbx_description
1 polymer ?
#
loop_
_entity_poly.entity_id
_entity_poly.type
_entity_poly.pdbx_seq_one_letter_code
_entity_poly.pdbx_strand_id
1 'polypeptide(L)'
;MNPTPSRSSPRRPPAALLVLLLLLVPLHACDREPTADPAGVPYLDASRPVPERVADLMGRMTLDEKLGQMAMVERRALGGRERGDVGALGIGAVLSGGGSAPEPNTAEAWADMYDEFQEAALEGRLRIPVLYGVDAVHGHNNVHGATIFPHNIGLGATRDPELLRRIGEATAREMAGTGVDWTFAPCLCVARDERWGRTYESFGEDPEIAASLATVVTGLQGREIGGGPASVLATAKHFLGDGGTTGGVDQGDAEASDAELRRVHLPPFVEAVRRDVGAVMVSYSSWNGAKLHGHRRLITDVLKGELGFRGIVVSDWGGIDQIDGAEHFSAADVRAAVNAGIDMVMVPMAYADFIDKLRAEVESGAVPVERIDDAVRRILTRKFQLGLFERPLADRSLTAAVGSPEHRDLAREAVRRSLVLLRNDGVLPLARSGRIFVAGRHADDVGLQSGGWTMTWQGEAGRVTPGTTILEGIRAAAPGAAVTYARDGRGAAGHDVAVVMVGEEPYAEYAGDRRDALELAPADLAVLREVRAAGVPTVVVLVSGRPLVVTEPMEEWSALVAAWLPGSEGAGVADVLFGDHPPTGRLPVSWPRRAAQLPLNVGDADYDPLFPYGFGLTYP
;
A
#
# COMPACT_ATOMS: atom_id res chain seq x y z
N MET A 1 18.11 36.97 55.29
CA MET A 1 17.97 37.08 56.73
C MET A 1 17.04 35.95 57.18
N ASN A 2 17.65 34.93 57.78
CA ASN A 2 16.97 33.90 58.59
C ASN A 2 16.50 34.50 59.90
N PRO A 3 15.50 33.92 60.61
CA PRO A 3 15.76 32.71 61.38
C PRO A 3 14.61 31.70 61.53
N THR A 4 14.98 30.44 61.61
CA THR A 4 14.34 29.35 62.36
C THR A 4 14.65 29.55 63.90
N PRO A 5 14.18 28.69 64.86
CA PRO A 5 13.23 27.56 64.90
C PRO A 5 12.35 27.51 66.17
N SER A 6 11.48 26.50 66.36
CA SER A 6 11.40 25.81 67.69
C SER A 6 10.57 24.51 67.62
N ARG A 7 11.20 23.46 68.16
CA ARG A 7 10.63 22.14 68.46
C ARG A 7 9.72 22.19 69.73
N SER A 8 8.68 21.37 69.75
CA SER A 8 8.16 20.75 70.99
C SER A 8 7.47 19.41 70.67
N SER A 9 7.96 18.36 71.31
CA SER A 9 7.43 16.98 71.27
C SER A 9 6.57 16.71 72.52
N PRO A 10 6.14 15.52 72.91
CA PRO A 10 4.79 15.00 72.59
C PRO A 10 4.04 14.70 73.92
N ARG A 11 2.70 14.57 73.81
CA ARG A 11 1.89 13.96 74.90
C ARG A 11 0.98 12.91 74.32
N ARG A 12 1.08 11.66 74.81
CA ARG A 12 0.15 10.56 74.64
C ARG A 12 -1.05 10.75 75.56
N PRO A 13 -2.23 10.35 75.17
CA PRO A 13 -3.28 9.89 76.09
C PRO A 13 -3.79 8.48 75.73
N PRO A 14 -4.71 7.90 76.50
CA PRO A 14 -4.66 6.48 76.85
C PRO A 14 -5.57 5.59 75.98
N ALA A 15 -5.34 4.30 76.13
CA ALA A 15 -6.05 3.23 75.43
C ALA A 15 -7.56 3.24 75.67
N ALA A 16 -8.34 3.31 74.60
CA ALA A 16 -9.77 2.99 74.61
C ALA A 16 -9.99 1.66 73.88
N LEU A 17 -10.61 0.74 74.56
CA LEU A 17 -11.01 -0.58 74.10
C LEU A 17 -12.08 -0.45 73.01
N LEU A 18 -11.73 -0.85 71.74
CA LEU A 18 -12.72 -0.85 70.68
C LEU A 18 -13.16 -2.30 70.44
N VAL A 19 -14.41 -2.57 70.70
CA VAL A 19 -15.14 -3.82 70.42
C VAL A 19 -15.27 -3.98 68.90
N LEU A 20 -14.64 -5.02 68.35
CA LEU A 20 -14.66 -5.36 66.92
C LEU A 20 -15.99 -6.07 66.60
N LEU A 21 -16.93 -5.34 66.02
CA LEU A 21 -18.11 -5.93 65.41
C LEU A 21 -17.71 -6.47 64.01
N LEU A 22 -17.60 -7.77 63.85
CA LEU A 22 -17.40 -8.44 62.55
C LEU A 22 -18.71 -8.37 61.78
N LEU A 23 -18.84 -7.41 60.86
CA LEU A 23 -19.82 -7.43 59.80
C LEU A 23 -19.32 -8.42 58.73
N LEU A 24 -19.97 -9.58 58.64
CA LEU A 24 -19.85 -10.50 57.51
C LEU A 24 -20.44 -9.84 56.25
N VAL A 25 -19.59 -9.26 55.43
CA VAL A 25 -19.94 -8.90 54.04
C VAL A 25 -19.82 -10.20 53.22
N PRO A 26 -20.87 -10.65 52.51
CA PRO A 26 -20.72 -11.77 51.60
C PRO A 26 -19.81 -11.34 50.47
N LEU A 27 -18.64 -11.97 50.35
CA LEU A 27 -17.86 -11.96 49.15
C LEU A 27 -18.71 -12.58 48.03
N HIS A 28 -19.24 -11.76 47.15
CA HIS A 28 -19.65 -12.23 45.83
C HIS A 28 -18.35 -12.69 45.15
N ALA A 29 -18.13 -13.99 45.17
CA ALA A 29 -17.23 -14.62 44.25
C ALA A 29 -17.70 -14.27 42.84
N CYS A 30 -16.94 -13.48 42.08
CA CYS A 30 -17.06 -13.49 40.63
C CYS A 30 -16.81 -14.93 40.22
N ASP A 31 -17.86 -15.66 39.90
CA ASP A 31 -17.78 -16.90 39.16
C ASP A 31 -17.09 -16.58 37.83
N ARG A 32 -15.77 -16.74 37.80
CA ARG A 32 -15.09 -17.00 36.54
C ARG A 32 -15.66 -18.33 36.08
N GLU A 33 -16.48 -18.32 35.04
CA GLU A 33 -16.81 -19.54 34.33
C GLU A 33 -15.52 -20.32 34.07
N PRO A 34 -15.49 -21.63 34.31
CA PRO A 34 -14.32 -22.43 34.05
C PRO A 34 -13.96 -22.27 32.58
N THR A 35 -12.71 -21.89 32.30
CA THR A 35 -12.13 -21.91 30.96
C THR A 35 -12.34 -23.33 30.41
N ALA A 36 -13.30 -23.46 29.48
CA ALA A 36 -13.59 -24.74 28.85
C ALA A 36 -12.29 -25.30 28.26
N ASP A 37 -12.01 -26.56 28.52
CA ASP A 37 -10.89 -27.27 27.92
C ASP A 37 -10.96 -27.09 26.40
N PRO A 38 -9.91 -26.56 25.72
CA PRO A 38 -9.91 -26.35 24.28
C PRO A 38 -10.27 -27.59 23.46
N ALA A 39 -10.04 -28.79 24.00
CA ALA A 39 -10.29 -30.08 23.35
C ALA A 39 -11.77 -30.37 23.03
N GLY A 40 -12.74 -29.53 23.40
CA GLY A 40 -14.18 -29.76 23.17
C GLY A 40 -14.91 -28.62 22.43
N VAL A 41 -14.21 -27.57 22.00
CA VAL A 41 -14.83 -26.40 21.37
C VAL A 41 -14.73 -26.46 19.84
N PRO A 42 -15.87 -26.65 19.10
CA PRO A 42 -15.82 -26.94 17.66
C PRO A 42 -15.04 -25.95 16.81
N TYR A 43 -15.11 -24.62 17.09
CA TYR A 43 -14.39 -23.63 16.28
C TYR A 43 -12.86 -23.70 16.48
N LEU A 44 -12.36 -24.25 17.57
CA LEU A 44 -10.92 -24.45 17.83
C LEU A 44 -10.37 -25.76 17.24
N ASP A 45 -11.24 -26.66 16.77
CA ASP A 45 -10.86 -27.91 16.14
C ASP A 45 -10.47 -27.68 14.67
N ALA A 46 -9.15 -27.64 14.40
CA ALA A 46 -8.59 -27.42 13.06
C ALA A 46 -8.96 -28.52 12.04
N SER A 47 -9.43 -29.68 12.49
CA SER A 47 -9.87 -30.77 11.59
C SER A 47 -11.25 -30.52 10.98
N ARG A 48 -12.01 -29.56 11.52
CA ARG A 48 -13.34 -29.21 11.01
C ARG A 48 -13.26 -28.27 9.82
N PRO A 49 -14.20 -28.36 8.88
CA PRO A 49 -14.30 -27.40 7.77
C PRO A 49 -14.49 -25.97 8.27
N VAL A 50 -13.86 -24.99 7.61
CA VAL A 50 -13.96 -23.56 7.95
C VAL A 50 -15.41 -23.08 8.12
N PRO A 51 -16.39 -23.45 7.25
CA PRO A 51 -17.78 -23.01 7.43
C PRO A 51 -18.42 -23.48 8.75
N GLU A 52 -18.08 -24.68 9.23
CA GLU A 52 -18.58 -25.21 10.51
C GLU A 52 -17.98 -24.46 11.68
N ARG A 53 -16.67 -24.19 11.63
CA ARG A 53 -15.95 -23.39 12.65
C ARG A 53 -16.50 -21.98 12.76
N VAL A 54 -16.72 -21.31 11.62
CA VAL A 54 -17.33 -19.98 11.55
C VAL A 54 -18.73 -19.98 12.15
N ALA A 55 -19.58 -20.97 11.81
CA ALA A 55 -20.94 -21.04 12.33
C ALA A 55 -20.98 -21.27 13.87
N ASP A 56 -20.11 -22.15 14.40
CA ASP A 56 -20.00 -22.38 15.84
C ASP A 56 -19.53 -21.12 16.58
N LEU A 57 -18.46 -20.46 16.07
CA LEU A 57 -17.92 -19.24 16.67
C LEU A 57 -18.98 -18.12 16.69
N MET A 58 -19.63 -17.85 15.56
CA MET A 58 -20.66 -16.83 15.44
C MET A 58 -21.84 -17.07 16.38
N GLY A 59 -22.21 -18.33 16.61
CA GLY A 59 -23.27 -18.70 17.56
C GLY A 59 -22.91 -18.42 19.02
N ARG A 60 -21.64 -18.20 19.34
CA ARG A 60 -21.13 -17.88 20.68
C ARG A 60 -20.91 -16.39 20.89
N MET A 61 -20.82 -15.61 19.81
CA MET A 61 -20.55 -14.18 19.85
C MET A 61 -21.76 -13.38 20.33
N THR A 62 -21.52 -12.40 21.20
CA THR A 62 -22.46 -11.34 21.50
C THR A 62 -22.55 -10.35 20.33
N LEU A 63 -23.55 -9.47 20.35
CA LEU A 63 -23.63 -8.39 19.36
C LEU A 63 -22.37 -7.50 19.40
N ASP A 64 -21.94 -7.10 20.58
CA ASP A 64 -20.76 -6.24 20.75
C ASP A 64 -19.48 -6.86 20.17
N GLU A 65 -19.24 -8.15 20.40
CA GLU A 65 -18.12 -8.87 19.82
C GLU A 65 -18.20 -8.94 18.28
N LYS A 66 -19.41 -9.03 17.71
CA LYS A 66 -19.62 -8.96 16.26
C LYS A 66 -19.30 -7.57 15.71
N LEU A 67 -19.76 -6.51 16.40
CA LEU A 67 -19.49 -5.12 16.00
C LEU A 67 -18.00 -4.80 16.06
N GLY A 68 -17.31 -5.28 17.11
CA GLY A 68 -15.85 -5.14 17.23
C GLY A 68 -15.11 -5.77 16.05
N GLN A 69 -15.54 -6.94 15.55
CA GLN A 69 -14.93 -7.56 14.37
C GLN A 69 -15.04 -6.71 13.10
N MET A 70 -16.00 -5.80 13.01
CA MET A 70 -16.19 -4.91 11.88
C MET A 70 -15.30 -3.65 11.94
N ALA A 71 -14.56 -3.42 13.02
CA ALA A 71 -13.66 -2.28 13.19
C ALA A 71 -12.22 -2.63 12.79
N MET A 72 -11.59 -1.74 11.98
CA MET A 72 -10.17 -1.72 11.71
C MET A 72 -9.57 -0.43 12.27
N VAL A 73 -8.55 -0.56 13.11
CA VAL A 73 -8.02 0.52 13.95
C VAL A 73 -6.52 0.74 13.72
N GLU A 74 -6.09 1.98 13.65
CA GLU A 74 -4.68 2.31 13.53
C GLU A 74 -3.95 2.02 14.85
N ARG A 75 -2.79 1.38 14.79
CA ARG A 75 -2.05 0.90 15.96
C ARG A 75 -1.75 1.99 17.01
N ARG A 76 -1.57 3.26 16.58
CA ARG A 76 -1.28 4.37 17.48
C ARG A 76 -2.49 4.75 18.35
N ALA A 77 -3.71 4.48 17.88
CA ALA A 77 -4.93 4.64 18.68
C ALA A 77 -5.06 3.57 19.77
N LEU A 78 -4.34 2.45 19.61
CA LEU A 78 -4.32 1.31 20.53
C LEU A 78 -3.00 1.27 21.34
N GLY A 79 -2.32 2.39 21.51
CA GLY A 79 -1.10 2.50 22.29
C GLY A 79 -1.37 2.48 23.81
N GLY A 80 -0.43 1.94 24.58
CA GLY A 80 -0.54 1.98 26.04
C GLY A 80 -1.69 1.15 26.60
N ARG A 81 -2.62 1.78 27.32
CA ARG A 81 -3.77 1.11 27.97
C ARG A 81 -4.82 0.65 26.96
N GLU A 82 -4.97 1.39 25.88
CA GLU A 82 -5.95 1.14 24.83
C GLU A 82 -5.67 -0.16 24.06
N ARG A 83 -4.45 -0.74 24.18
CA ARG A 83 -4.13 -2.04 23.62
C ARG A 83 -5.04 -3.16 24.13
N GLY A 84 -5.47 -3.08 25.39
CA GLY A 84 -6.45 -4.01 25.96
C GLY A 84 -7.81 -4.00 25.27
N ASP A 85 -8.17 -2.90 24.57
CA ASP A 85 -9.42 -2.80 23.83
C ASP A 85 -9.49 -3.80 22.66
N VAL A 86 -8.34 -4.23 22.12
CA VAL A 86 -8.28 -5.24 21.05
C VAL A 86 -9.02 -6.50 21.46
N GLY A 87 -8.74 -7.04 22.65
CA GLY A 87 -9.43 -8.21 23.17
C GLY A 87 -10.78 -7.88 23.82
N ALA A 88 -10.87 -6.75 24.57
CA ALA A 88 -12.06 -6.38 25.31
C ALA A 88 -13.26 -6.03 24.40
N LEU A 89 -13.02 -5.34 23.28
CA LEU A 89 -14.02 -4.99 22.28
C LEU A 89 -14.09 -5.99 21.13
N GLY A 90 -13.12 -6.93 21.05
CA GLY A 90 -13.04 -7.89 19.96
C GLY A 90 -12.74 -7.24 18.61
N ILE A 91 -11.79 -6.27 18.57
CA ILE A 91 -11.39 -5.55 17.35
C ILE A 91 -11.01 -6.54 16.23
N GLY A 92 -11.57 -6.33 15.05
CA GLY A 92 -11.39 -7.25 13.92
C GLY A 92 -10.03 -7.16 13.24
N ALA A 93 -9.51 -5.95 13.10
CA ALA A 93 -8.22 -5.70 12.49
C ALA A 93 -7.49 -4.49 13.09
N VAL A 94 -6.16 -4.55 13.08
CA VAL A 94 -5.26 -3.42 13.36
C VAL A 94 -4.49 -3.11 12.07
N LEU A 95 -4.09 -1.87 11.89
CA LEU A 95 -3.25 -1.47 10.77
C LEU A 95 -2.13 -0.51 11.18
N SER A 96 -1.09 -0.49 10.37
CA SER A 96 -0.12 0.62 10.34
C SER A 96 -0.33 1.44 9.08
N GLY A 97 -0.73 2.69 9.22
CA GLY A 97 -0.71 3.66 8.12
C GLY A 97 0.71 3.98 7.67
N GLY A 98 0.85 4.63 6.51
CA GLY A 98 2.16 4.99 5.96
C GLY A 98 3.05 5.76 6.96
N GLY A 99 4.21 5.21 7.28
CA GLY A 99 5.13 5.75 8.30
C GLY A 99 4.78 5.40 9.75
N SER A 100 3.77 4.57 10.00
CA SER A 100 3.43 4.07 11.33
C SER A 100 4.21 2.78 11.64
N ALA A 101 5.51 2.89 11.81
CA ALA A 101 6.42 1.80 12.12
C ALA A 101 6.72 1.69 13.63
N PRO A 102 7.13 0.52 14.14
CA PRO A 102 7.74 0.41 15.46
C PRO A 102 9.10 1.11 15.48
N GLU A 103 9.65 1.34 16.68
CA GLU A 103 10.98 1.89 16.86
C GLU A 103 11.83 0.91 17.68
N PRO A 104 12.97 0.41 17.13
CA PRO A 104 13.49 0.68 15.78
C PRO A 104 12.61 0.07 14.66
N ASN A 105 12.67 0.63 13.42
CA ASN A 105 11.97 0.09 12.27
C ASN A 105 12.79 -1.08 11.69
N THR A 106 12.74 -2.25 12.32
CA THR A 106 13.38 -3.49 11.86
C THR A 106 12.36 -4.62 11.75
N ALA A 107 12.67 -5.64 10.96
CA ALA A 107 11.77 -6.79 10.77
C ALA A 107 11.40 -7.48 12.10
N GLU A 108 12.38 -7.60 13.02
CA GLU A 108 12.17 -8.18 14.34
C GLU A 108 11.21 -7.32 15.18
N ALA A 109 11.39 -6.00 15.20
CA ALA A 109 10.53 -5.09 15.96
C ALA A 109 9.09 -5.07 15.41
N TRP A 110 8.92 -5.21 14.09
CA TRP A 110 7.60 -5.38 13.49
C TRP A 110 6.94 -6.68 13.96
N ALA A 111 7.68 -7.79 13.96
CA ALA A 111 7.17 -9.07 14.42
C ALA A 111 6.85 -9.06 15.94
N ASP A 112 7.66 -8.37 16.76
CA ASP A 112 7.39 -8.17 18.20
C ASP A 112 6.10 -7.37 18.39
N MET A 113 5.95 -6.27 17.68
CA MET A 113 4.74 -5.44 17.72
C MET A 113 3.49 -6.21 17.29
N TYR A 114 3.59 -7.00 16.22
CA TYR A 114 2.50 -7.87 15.76
C TYR A 114 2.09 -8.86 16.85
N ASP A 115 3.06 -9.54 17.46
CA ASP A 115 2.81 -10.51 18.52
C ASP A 115 2.09 -9.86 19.72
N GLU A 116 2.49 -8.64 20.11
CA GLU A 116 1.82 -7.89 21.19
C GLU A 116 0.33 -7.62 20.91
N PHE A 117 -0.04 -7.32 19.67
CA PHE A 117 -1.45 -7.14 19.29
C PHE A 117 -2.21 -8.46 19.24
N GLN A 118 -1.57 -9.54 18.80
CA GLN A 118 -2.17 -10.87 18.82
C GLN A 118 -2.40 -11.36 20.25
N GLU A 119 -1.42 -11.19 21.14
CA GLU A 119 -1.56 -11.54 22.56
C GLU A 119 -2.74 -10.80 23.19
N ALA A 120 -2.86 -9.48 22.94
CA ALA A 120 -3.98 -8.69 23.43
C ALA A 120 -5.34 -9.19 22.87
N ALA A 121 -5.40 -9.56 21.59
CA ALA A 121 -6.61 -10.14 20.99
C ALA A 121 -7.01 -11.48 21.64
N LEU A 122 -6.02 -12.31 21.96
CA LEU A 122 -6.22 -13.62 22.57
C LEU A 122 -6.61 -13.56 24.05
N GLU A 123 -6.50 -12.39 24.72
CA GLU A 123 -7.08 -12.15 26.05
C GLU A 123 -8.62 -12.04 26.01
N GLY A 124 -9.21 -11.76 24.84
CA GLY A 124 -10.65 -11.71 24.65
C GLY A 124 -11.34 -13.04 24.96
N ARG A 125 -12.61 -12.99 25.38
CA ARG A 125 -13.42 -14.15 25.82
C ARG A 125 -13.40 -15.32 24.81
N LEU A 126 -13.47 -15.03 23.52
CA LEU A 126 -13.48 -16.02 22.44
C LEU A 126 -12.10 -16.20 21.78
N ARG A 127 -11.08 -15.50 22.27
CA ARG A 127 -9.69 -15.62 21.79
C ARG A 127 -9.58 -15.50 20.26
N ILE A 128 -10.31 -14.56 19.67
CA ILE A 128 -10.33 -14.34 18.23
C ILE A 128 -9.07 -13.56 17.84
N PRO A 129 -8.17 -14.10 16.99
CA PRO A 129 -6.99 -13.39 16.53
C PRO A 129 -7.38 -12.12 15.74
N VAL A 130 -6.53 -11.10 15.77
CA VAL A 130 -6.70 -9.89 14.97
C VAL A 130 -6.04 -10.04 13.60
N LEU A 131 -6.56 -9.42 12.54
CA LEU A 131 -5.84 -9.22 11.28
C LEU A 131 -4.93 -8.00 11.42
N TYR A 132 -3.73 -8.03 10.81
CA TYR A 132 -2.83 -6.89 10.82
C TYR A 132 -2.49 -6.44 9.41
N GLY A 133 -2.91 -5.20 9.06
CA GLY A 133 -2.83 -4.66 7.70
C GLY A 133 -1.78 -3.55 7.52
N VAL A 134 -1.17 -3.50 6.32
CA VAL A 134 -0.29 -2.41 5.89
C VAL A 134 -0.47 -2.14 4.39
N ASP A 135 -0.05 -0.95 3.94
CA ASP A 135 0.13 -0.65 2.52
C ASP A 135 1.49 -1.15 2.02
N ALA A 136 1.57 -2.45 1.67
CA ALA A 136 2.72 -3.02 0.99
C ALA A 136 2.52 -2.95 -0.53
N VAL A 137 2.58 -1.73 -1.09
CA VAL A 137 2.15 -1.44 -2.46
C VAL A 137 3.24 -1.68 -3.51
N HIS A 138 4.52 -1.71 -3.11
CA HIS A 138 5.64 -2.05 -3.99
C HIS A 138 6.77 -2.80 -3.24
N GLY A 139 6.45 -3.94 -2.70
CA GLY A 139 7.22 -4.68 -1.70
C GLY A 139 6.72 -4.37 -0.30
N HIS A 140 7.42 -4.84 0.72
CA HIS A 140 7.10 -4.53 2.13
C HIS A 140 7.66 -3.14 2.51
N ASN A 141 7.27 -2.12 1.76
CA ASN A 141 7.83 -0.77 1.71
C ASN A 141 7.78 0.02 3.04
N ASN A 142 7.16 -0.52 4.08
CA ASN A 142 7.09 0.10 5.41
C ASN A 142 8.27 -0.29 6.31
N VAL A 143 9.00 -1.35 5.99
CA VAL A 143 10.06 -1.93 6.82
C VAL A 143 11.43 -1.53 6.29
N HIS A 144 12.26 -0.91 7.17
CA HIS A 144 13.62 -0.56 6.79
C HIS A 144 14.43 -1.82 6.48
N GLY A 145 15.05 -1.83 5.30
CA GLY A 145 15.81 -2.95 4.78
C GLY A 145 15.03 -3.95 3.93
N ALA A 146 13.69 -3.87 3.89
CA ALA A 146 12.89 -4.66 2.97
C ALA A 146 13.17 -4.31 1.50
N THR A 147 12.87 -5.24 0.60
CA THR A 147 13.03 -5.03 -0.84
C THR A 147 11.97 -4.09 -1.37
N ILE A 148 12.39 -2.99 -1.99
CA ILE A 148 11.50 -2.04 -2.66
C ILE A 148 11.50 -2.33 -4.15
N PHE A 149 10.38 -2.84 -4.66
CA PHE A 149 10.18 -3.11 -6.09
C PHE A 149 9.82 -1.82 -6.85
N PRO A 150 9.95 -1.82 -8.20
CA PRO A 150 9.38 -0.72 -8.99
C PRO A 150 7.89 -0.55 -8.70
N HIS A 151 7.42 0.70 -8.73
CA HIS A 151 5.98 0.97 -8.66
C HIS A 151 5.23 0.38 -9.86
N ASN A 152 3.91 0.18 -9.69
CA ASN A 152 3.05 -0.52 -10.65
C ASN A 152 3.10 0.08 -12.07
N ILE A 153 3.29 1.39 -12.23
CA ILE A 153 3.45 2.00 -13.56
C ILE A 153 4.65 1.40 -14.33
N GLY A 154 5.77 1.22 -13.64
CA GLY A 154 6.94 0.52 -14.19
C GLY A 154 6.67 -0.96 -14.44
N LEU A 155 5.98 -1.62 -13.51
CA LEU A 155 5.60 -3.03 -13.67
C LEU A 155 4.60 -3.23 -14.82
N GLY A 156 3.69 -2.28 -15.06
CA GLY A 156 2.81 -2.24 -16.22
C GLY A 156 3.57 -2.21 -17.55
N ALA A 157 4.71 -1.50 -17.59
CA ALA A 157 5.58 -1.47 -18.76
C ALA A 157 6.22 -2.84 -19.08
N THR A 158 6.35 -3.75 -18.11
CA THR A 158 6.88 -5.10 -18.32
C THR A 158 5.91 -6.01 -19.06
N ARG A 159 4.60 -5.84 -18.89
CA ARG A 159 3.53 -6.69 -19.42
C ARG A 159 3.73 -8.17 -19.10
N ASP A 160 4.28 -8.47 -17.92
CA ASP A 160 4.68 -9.82 -17.53
C ASP A 160 3.94 -10.30 -16.28
N PRO A 161 2.84 -11.06 -16.45
CA PRO A 161 2.07 -11.59 -15.33
C PRO A 161 2.85 -12.55 -14.42
N GLU A 162 3.83 -13.26 -14.97
CA GLU A 162 4.63 -14.19 -14.15
C GLU A 162 5.63 -13.44 -13.27
N LEU A 163 6.24 -12.37 -13.78
CA LEU A 163 7.08 -11.48 -12.96
C LEU A 163 6.27 -10.90 -11.80
N LEU A 164 5.05 -10.44 -12.06
CA LEU A 164 4.16 -9.90 -11.03
C LEU A 164 3.80 -10.95 -9.97
N ARG A 165 3.54 -12.18 -10.38
CA ARG A 165 3.28 -13.28 -9.45
C ARG A 165 4.50 -13.52 -8.53
N ARG A 166 5.72 -13.56 -9.09
CA ARG A 166 6.97 -13.71 -8.32
C ARG A 166 7.22 -12.55 -7.35
N ILE A 167 6.94 -11.31 -7.77
CA ILE A 167 7.02 -10.12 -6.91
C ILE A 167 6.03 -10.24 -5.75
N GLY A 168 4.80 -10.68 -6.01
CA GLY A 168 3.81 -10.93 -4.97
C GLY A 168 4.27 -12.00 -3.96
N GLU A 169 4.88 -13.09 -4.44
CA GLU A 169 5.44 -14.14 -3.56
C GLU A 169 6.59 -13.61 -2.67
N ALA A 170 7.50 -12.81 -3.25
CA ALA A 170 8.59 -12.21 -2.48
C ALA A 170 8.06 -11.23 -1.42
N THR A 171 7.11 -10.37 -1.82
CA THR A 171 6.44 -9.43 -0.90
C THR A 171 5.74 -10.17 0.25
N ALA A 172 4.98 -11.22 -0.06
CA ALA A 172 4.29 -12.03 0.94
C ALA A 172 5.26 -12.68 1.95
N ARG A 173 6.41 -13.19 1.47
CA ARG A 173 7.44 -13.78 2.34
C ARG A 173 8.06 -12.74 3.28
N GLU A 174 8.34 -11.53 2.79
CA GLU A 174 8.85 -10.45 3.64
C GLU A 174 7.81 -10.00 4.66
N MET A 175 6.53 -9.89 4.27
CA MET A 175 5.44 -9.55 5.18
C MET A 175 5.25 -10.60 6.27
N ALA A 176 5.16 -11.88 5.89
CA ALA A 176 5.02 -12.97 6.85
C ALA A 176 6.20 -13.05 7.82
N GLY A 177 7.42 -12.68 7.37
CA GLY A 177 8.62 -12.58 8.20
C GLY A 177 8.56 -11.49 9.28
N THR A 178 7.60 -10.58 9.17
CA THR A 178 7.29 -9.52 10.15
C THR A 178 5.96 -9.74 10.88
N GLY A 179 5.29 -10.87 10.62
CA GLY A 179 3.99 -11.21 11.18
C GLY A 179 2.80 -10.58 10.43
N VAL A 180 3.01 -9.58 9.57
CA VAL A 180 1.94 -8.89 8.86
C VAL A 180 1.22 -9.85 7.91
N ASP A 181 -0.09 -10.00 8.08
CA ASP A 181 -0.90 -11.00 7.39
C ASP A 181 -1.87 -10.42 6.35
N TRP A 182 -1.95 -9.09 6.21
CA TRP A 182 -2.83 -8.42 5.27
C TRP A 182 -2.15 -7.24 4.59
N THR A 183 -2.24 -7.16 3.24
CA THR A 183 -1.80 -5.98 2.48
C THR A 183 -2.95 -5.26 1.79
N PHE A 184 -2.91 -3.91 1.80
CA PHE A 184 -3.83 -3.06 1.02
C PHE A 184 -3.25 -2.85 -0.40
N ALA A 185 -2.97 -3.96 -1.08
CA ALA A 185 -2.46 -4.04 -2.45
C ALA A 185 -2.96 -5.32 -3.13
N PRO A 186 -3.08 -5.32 -4.47
CA PRO A 186 -2.66 -4.30 -5.42
C PRO A 186 -3.69 -3.20 -5.69
N CYS A 187 -3.21 -1.98 -6.10
CA CYS A 187 -4.05 -1.03 -6.81
C CYS A 187 -4.31 -1.58 -8.23
N LEU A 188 -5.56 -1.96 -8.48
CA LEU A 188 -6.03 -2.40 -9.80
C LEU A 188 -6.71 -1.26 -10.55
N CYS A 189 -6.26 -0.05 -10.28
CA CYS A 189 -6.71 1.19 -10.87
C CYS A 189 -6.34 1.24 -12.35
N VAL A 190 -7.19 1.86 -13.17
CA VAL A 190 -6.90 2.17 -14.58
C VAL A 190 -6.78 3.68 -14.66
N ALA A 191 -5.54 4.19 -14.80
CA ALA A 191 -5.29 5.63 -14.85
C ALA A 191 -5.72 6.18 -16.20
N ARG A 192 -6.66 7.13 -16.18
CA ARG A 192 -7.20 7.78 -17.40
C ARG A 192 -6.80 9.24 -17.52
N ASP A 193 -6.10 9.77 -16.52
CA ASP A 193 -5.59 11.15 -16.51
C ASP A 193 -4.26 11.18 -15.74
N GLU A 194 -3.17 11.51 -16.41
CA GLU A 194 -1.82 11.50 -15.84
C GLU A 194 -1.61 12.60 -14.80
N ARG A 195 -2.55 13.55 -14.68
CA ARG A 195 -2.53 14.59 -13.63
C ARG A 195 -2.86 14.03 -12.25
N TRP A 196 -3.50 12.85 -12.19
CA TRP A 196 -3.84 12.15 -10.95
C TRP A 196 -2.59 11.74 -10.17
N GLY A 197 -2.52 12.12 -8.89
CA GLY A 197 -1.37 11.89 -8.02
C GLY A 197 -1.04 10.41 -7.77
N ARG A 198 -1.98 9.49 -8.04
CA ARG A 198 -1.79 8.04 -7.86
C ARG A 198 -1.54 7.30 -9.19
N THR A 199 -1.27 8.00 -10.27
CA THR A 199 -1.00 7.38 -11.58
C THR A 199 0.06 6.28 -11.49
N TYR A 200 1.12 6.47 -10.72
CA TYR A 200 2.20 5.49 -10.56
C TYR A 200 1.78 4.22 -9.79
N GLU A 201 0.71 4.27 -8.99
CA GLU A 201 0.16 3.09 -8.33
C GLU A 201 -0.65 2.20 -9.28
N SER A 202 -1.06 2.72 -10.46
CA SER A 202 -1.75 1.98 -11.51
C SER A 202 -0.78 1.21 -12.41
N PHE A 203 -1.27 0.16 -13.07
CA PHE A 203 -0.52 -0.52 -14.14
C PHE A 203 -0.59 0.17 -15.50
N GLY A 204 -1.23 1.35 -15.57
CA GLY A 204 -1.39 2.17 -16.76
C GLY A 204 -2.84 2.45 -17.15
N GLU A 205 -3.04 2.87 -18.42
CA GLU A 205 -4.33 3.32 -18.94
C GLU A 205 -5.22 2.20 -19.53
N ASP A 206 -4.66 1.00 -19.69
CA ASP A 206 -5.31 -0.12 -20.35
C ASP A 206 -5.86 -1.13 -19.33
N PRO A 207 -7.20 -1.33 -19.27
CA PRO A 207 -7.81 -2.28 -18.36
C PRO A 207 -7.37 -3.74 -18.58
N GLU A 208 -6.98 -4.13 -19.81
CA GLU A 208 -6.52 -5.49 -20.08
C GLU A 208 -5.14 -5.75 -19.46
N ILE A 209 -4.25 -4.76 -19.49
CA ILE A 209 -2.96 -4.86 -18.81
C ILE A 209 -3.17 -4.99 -17.31
N ALA A 210 -3.96 -4.10 -16.69
CA ALA A 210 -4.23 -4.14 -15.26
C ALA A 210 -4.87 -5.48 -14.85
N ALA A 211 -5.81 -6.01 -15.64
CA ALA A 211 -6.40 -7.32 -15.41
C ALA A 211 -5.37 -8.46 -15.52
N SER A 212 -4.52 -8.45 -16.55
CA SER A 212 -3.50 -9.49 -16.75
C SER A 212 -2.49 -9.54 -15.60
N LEU A 213 -2.15 -8.39 -15.02
CA LEU A 213 -1.19 -8.25 -13.93
C LEU A 213 -1.80 -8.50 -12.54
N ALA A 214 -3.11 -8.73 -12.43
CA ALA A 214 -3.75 -9.18 -11.20
C ALA A 214 -3.21 -10.54 -10.68
N THR A 215 -2.30 -11.19 -11.41
CA THR A 215 -1.53 -12.36 -10.96
C THR A 215 -0.75 -12.11 -9.67
N VAL A 216 -0.43 -10.86 -9.34
CA VAL A 216 0.17 -10.46 -8.06
C VAL A 216 -0.69 -10.91 -6.87
N VAL A 217 -2.03 -10.95 -7.00
CA VAL A 217 -2.94 -11.51 -5.97
C VAL A 217 -2.60 -12.97 -5.70
N THR A 218 -2.38 -13.78 -6.75
CA THR A 218 -1.96 -15.18 -6.58
C THR A 218 -0.57 -15.29 -5.96
N GLY A 219 0.33 -14.36 -6.26
CA GLY A 219 1.65 -14.29 -5.62
C GLY A 219 1.54 -14.03 -4.11
N LEU A 220 0.73 -13.04 -3.71
CA LEU A 220 0.52 -12.67 -2.31
C LEU A 220 -0.18 -13.77 -1.50
N GLN A 221 -1.26 -14.35 -2.03
CA GLN A 221 -2.10 -15.29 -1.30
C GLN A 221 -1.72 -16.76 -1.47
N GLY A 222 -0.97 -17.08 -2.53
CA GLY A 222 -0.84 -18.44 -3.01
C GLY A 222 -2.06 -18.84 -3.87
N ARG A 223 -2.17 -20.13 -4.21
CA ARG A 223 -3.35 -20.67 -4.92
C ARG A 223 -4.60 -20.72 -4.04
N GLU A 224 -4.39 -20.89 -2.76
CA GLU A 224 -5.42 -20.91 -1.72
C GLU A 224 -4.93 -20.03 -0.57
N ILE A 225 -5.82 -19.20 -0.01
CA ILE A 225 -5.51 -18.36 1.15
C ILE A 225 -5.11 -19.27 2.31
N GLY A 226 -3.94 -19.00 2.92
CA GLY A 226 -3.38 -19.81 4.00
C GLY A 226 -2.78 -21.14 3.56
N GLY A 227 -2.65 -21.39 2.24
CA GLY A 227 -2.05 -22.61 1.70
C GLY A 227 -0.55 -22.79 1.97
N GLY A 228 0.10 -21.81 2.60
CA GLY A 228 1.50 -21.83 3.00
C GLY A 228 1.81 -20.80 4.08
N PRO A 229 2.99 -20.89 4.72
CA PRO A 229 3.37 -20.01 5.83
C PRO A 229 3.57 -18.54 5.41
N ALA A 230 3.78 -18.28 4.13
CA ALA A 230 3.97 -16.94 3.57
C ALA A 230 2.70 -16.40 2.87
N SER A 231 1.53 -17.03 3.03
CA SER A 231 0.28 -16.54 2.47
C SER A 231 -0.21 -15.31 3.25
N VAL A 232 -0.40 -14.18 2.55
CA VAL A 232 -0.96 -12.96 3.12
C VAL A 232 -2.22 -12.54 2.36
N LEU A 233 -3.16 -11.91 3.04
CA LEU A 233 -4.41 -11.46 2.44
C LEU A 233 -4.13 -10.28 1.50
N ALA A 234 -4.53 -10.38 0.24
CA ALA A 234 -4.45 -9.28 -0.73
C ALA A 234 -5.75 -8.47 -0.76
N THR A 235 -5.62 -7.19 -1.13
CA THR A 235 -6.75 -6.28 -1.32
C THR A 235 -6.72 -5.67 -2.71
N ALA A 236 -7.72 -5.96 -3.52
CA ALA A 236 -7.90 -5.22 -4.78
C ALA A 236 -8.49 -3.83 -4.47
N LYS A 237 -7.81 -2.76 -4.92
CA LYS A 237 -8.19 -1.38 -4.63
C LYS A 237 -8.02 -0.47 -5.85
N HIS A 238 -8.73 0.65 -5.96
CA HIS A 238 -9.87 1.05 -5.15
C HIS A 238 -11.16 0.88 -5.94
N PHE A 239 -12.11 0.18 -5.41
CA PHE A 239 -13.35 -0.16 -6.10
C PHE A 239 -14.36 1.01 -5.98
N LEU A 240 -14.72 1.72 -7.07
CA LEU A 240 -14.43 1.48 -8.46
C LEU A 240 -14.27 2.83 -9.18
N GLY A 241 -13.23 2.98 -10.01
CA GLY A 241 -13.13 4.12 -10.92
C GLY A 241 -12.27 5.30 -10.43
N ASP A 242 -11.47 5.11 -9.41
CA ASP A 242 -10.58 6.13 -8.82
C ASP A 242 -9.58 6.73 -9.83
N GLY A 243 -9.02 5.93 -10.75
CA GLY A 243 -8.14 6.41 -11.83
C GLY A 243 -8.86 7.12 -12.98
N GLY A 244 -10.20 7.24 -12.93
CA GLY A 244 -11.04 7.90 -13.93
C GLY A 244 -11.73 9.17 -13.44
N THR A 245 -11.24 9.78 -12.36
CA THR A 245 -11.81 11.02 -11.83
C THR A 245 -11.58 12.20 -12.77
N THR A 246 -12.57 13.06 -12.91
CA THR A 246 -12.56 14.21 -13.80
C THR A 246 -11.42 15.17 -13.44
N GLY A 247 -10.54 15.45 -14.41
CA GLY A 247 -9.37 16.31 -14.22
C GLY A 247 -8.24 15.69 -13.42
N GLY A 248 -8.23 14.38 -13.19
CA GLY A 248 -7.20 13.70 -12.41
C GLY A 248 -7.14 14.14 -10.95
N VAL A 249 -8.29 14.49 -10.37
CA VAL A 249 -8.37 14.92 -8.96
C VAL A 249 -8.49 13.70 -8.08
N ASP A 250 -7.54 13.49 -7.20
CA ASP A 250 -7.60 12.40 -6.23
C ASP A 250 -8.82 12.52 -5.33
N GLN A 251 -9.53 11.41 -5.06
CA GLN A 251 -10.80 11.36 -4.34
C GLN A 251 -11.96 12.15 -5.00
N GLY A 252 -11.78 12.59 -6.25
CA GLY A 252 -12.75 13.37 -7.02
C GLY A 252 -13.97 12.57 -7.50
N ASP A 253 -14.70 13.16 -8.44
CA ASP A 253 -15.87 12.53 -9.07
C ASP A 253 -15.49 11.87 -10.40
N ALA A 254 -15.85 10.62 -10.57
CA ALA A 254 -15.75 9.91 -11.84
C ALA A 254 -17.04 10.13 -12.64
N GLU A 255 -17.02 11.08 -13.57
CA GLU A 255 -18.13 11.37 -14.47
C GLU A 255 -18.12 10.39 -15.65
N ALA A 256 -18.76 9.25 -15.49
CA ALA A 256 -18.77 8.19 -16.50
C ALA A 256 -20.14 7.50 -16.60
N SER A 257 -20.50 7.04 -17.79
CA SER A 257 -21.64 6.16 -17.94
C SER A 257 -21.40 4.79 -17.28
N ASP A 258 -22.47 4.07 -16.92
CA ASP A 258 -22.37 2.70 -16.40
C ASP A 258 -21.60 1.78 -17.37
N ALA A 259 -21.84 1.94 -18.67
CA ALA A 259 -21.15 1.17 -19.69
C ALA A 259 -19.64 1.44 -19.73
N GLU A 260 -19.24 2.68 -19.54
CA GLU A 260 -17.83 3.08 -19.50
C GLU A 260 -17.15 2.61 -18.22
N LEU A 261 -17.78 2.84 -17.06
CA LEU A 261 -17.27 2.34 -15.76
C LEU A 261 -17.01 0.82 -15.84
N ARG A 262 -17.97 0.07 -16.42
CA ARG A 262 -17.85 -1.38 -16.60
C ARG A 262 -16.81 -1.78 -17.63
N ARG A 263 -16.66 -1.03 -18.71
CA ARG A 263 -15.69 -1.34 -19.77
C ARG A 263 -14.26 -1.05 -19.36
N VAL A 264 -14.04 0.04 -18.63
CA VAL A 264 -12.69 0.53 -18.29
C VAL A 264 -12.24 0.05 -16.91
N HIS A 265 -13.06 0.25 -15.89
CA HIS A 265 -12.59 0.10 -14.51
C HIS A 265 -12.92 -1.25 -13.87
N LEU A 266 -13.95 -1.97 -14.38
CA LEU A 266 -14.38 -3.23 -13.78
C LEU A 266 -13.50 -4.45 -14.12
N PRO A 267 -12.90 -4.60 -15.34
CA PRO A 267 -12.20 -5.82 -15.74
C PRO A 267 -11.08 -6.27 -14.80
N PRO A 268 -10.21 -5.38 -14.23
CA PRO A 268 -9.18 -5.81 -13.28
C PRO A 268 -9.76 -6.42 -11.99
N PHE A 269 -10.90 -5.92 -11.51
CA PHE A 269 -11.59 -6.47 -10.33
C PHE A 269 -12.29 -7.80 -10.64
N VAL A 270 -12.82 -7.99 -11.84
CA VAL A 270 -13.34 -9.29 -12.30
C VAL A 270 -12.24 -10.34 -12.20
N GLU A 271 -11.03 -10.01 -12.65
CA GLU A 271 -9.90 -10.93 -12.62
C GLU A 271 -9.39 -11.18 -11.18
N ALA A 272 -9.39 -10.15 -10.32
CA ALA A 272 -9.06 -10.32 -8.91
C ALA A 272 -10.07 -11.24 -8.19
N VAL A 273 -11.36 -11.08 -8.46
CA VAL A 273 -12.42 -11.95 -7.89
C VAL A 273 -12.27 -13.40 -8.38
N ARG A 274 -11.92 -13.62 -9.65
CA ARG A 274 -11.61 -14.96 -10.17
C ARG A 274 -10.43 -15.63 -9.49
N ARG A 275 -9.50 -14.84 -8.93
CA ARG A 275 -8.33 -15.30 -8.15
C ARG A 275 -8.63 -15.43 -6.65
N ASP A 276 -9.89 -15.37 -6.26
CA ASP A 276 -10.34 -15.37 -4.85
C ASP A 276 -9.61 -14.33 -3.99
N VAL A 277 -9.50 -13.09 -4.50
CA VAL A 277 -8.88 -12.00 -3.71
C VAL A 277 -9.57 -11.90 -2.34
N GLY A 278 -8.75 -11.79 -1.30
CA GLY A 278 -9.23 -11.86 0.09
C GLY A 278 -10.06 -10.67 0.52
N ALA A 279 -9.72 -9.47 0.01
CA ALA A 279 -10.45 -8.25 0.29
C ALA A 279 -10.57 -7.35 -0.96
N VAL A 280 -11.58 -6.49 -0.94
CA VAL A 280 -11.74 -5.37 -1.89
C VAL A 280 -11.95 -4.10 -1.08
N MET A 281 -11.13 -3.08 -1.35
CA MET A 281 -11.24 -1.76 -0.71
C MET A 281 -12.04 -0.82 -1.61
N VAL A 282 -13.01 -0.13 -1.00
CA VAL A 282 -13.87 0.84 -1.69
C VAL A 282 -13.09 2.14 -1.92
N SER A 283 -13.29 2.78 -3.06
CA SER A 283 -12.65 4.05 -3.38
C SER A 283 -13.27 5.23 -2.63
N TYR A 284 -12.45 6.22 -2.28
CA TYR A 284 -12.92 7.54 -1.81
C TYR A 284 -13.72 8.33 -2.85
N SER A 285 -13.54 8.03 -4.14
CA SER A 285 -14.14 8.78 -5.23
C SER A 285 -15.66 8.77 -5.15
N SER A 286 -16.27 9.71 -5.85
CA SER A 286 -17.68 9.66 -6.19
C SER A 286 -17.85 9.09 -7.60
N TRP A 287 -19.01 8.57 -7.89
CA TRP A 287 -19.46 8.26 -9.24
C TRP A 287 -20.73 9.04 -9.54
N ASN A 288 -20.64 9.99 -10.49
CA ASN A 288 -21.72 10.90 -10.84
C ASN A 288 -22.33 11.58 -9.60
N GLY A 289 -21.47 12.09 -8.72
CA GLY A 289 -21.81 12.82 -7.50
C GLY A 289 -22.15 11.96 -6.28
N ALA A 290 -22.22 10.63 -6.39
CA ALA A 290 -22.53 9.74 -5.28
C ALA A 290 -21.25 9.10 -4.71
N LYS A 291 -20.93 9.33 -3.43
CA LYS A 291 -19.78 8.73 -2.74
C LYS A 291 -19.86 7.21 -2.72
N LEU A 292 -18.75 6.54 -3.08
CA LEU A 292 -18.72 5.10 -3.29
C LEU A 292 -18.86 4.30 -2.02
N HIS A 293 -18.43 4.80 -0.85
CA HIS A 293 -18.58 4.12 0.43
C HIS A 293 -20.04 3.93 0.85
N GLY A 294 -20.98 4.75 0.34
CA GLY A 294 -22.43 4.58 0.51
C GLY A 294 -23.13 3.93 -0.68
N HIS A 295 -22.40 3.47 -1.71
CA HIS A 295 -22.99 3.13 -3.00
C HIS A 295 -23.42 1.65 -3.09
N ARG A 296 -24.60 1.32 -2.53
CA ARG A 296 -25.12 -0.04 -2.41
C ARG A 296 -25.11 -0.82 -3.74
N ARG A 297 -25.53 -0.18 -4.87
CA ARG A 297 -25.57 -0.86 -6.18
C ARG A 297 -24.21 -1.41 -6.59
N LEU A 298 -23.12 -0.64 -6.43
CA LEU A 298 -21.79 -1.11 -6.83
C LEU A 298 -21.26 -2.15 -5.85
N ILE A 299 -21.41 -1.93 -4.54
CA ILE A 299 -20.84 -2.82 -3.52
C ILE A 299 -21.66 -4.11 -3.40
N THR A 300 -22.97 -4.00 -3.23
CA THR A 300 -23.83 -5.17 -2.99
C THR A 300 -24.24 -5.84 -4.29
N ASP A 301 -24.83 -5.08 -5.26
CA ASP A 301 -25.46 -5.72 -6.39
C ASP A 301 -24.43 -6.14 -7.43
N VAL A 302 -23.39 -5.30 -7.71
CA VAL A 302 -22.34 -5.62 -8.68
C VAL A 302 -21.26 -6.49 -8.03
N LEU A 303 -20.52 -6.01 -7.02
CA LEU A 303 -19.36 -6.72 -6.47
C LEU A 303 -19.77 -8.03 -5.81
N LYS A 304 -20.66 -7.99 -4.80
CA LYS A 304 -21.08 -9.19 -4.07
C LYS A 304 -22.04 -10.07 -4.87
N GLY A 305 -22.98 -9.47 -5.60
CA GLY A 305 -24.02 -10.18 -6.35
C GLY A 305 -23.55 -10.67 -7.72
N GLU A 306 -23.30 -9.75 -8.66
CA GLU A 306 -22.96 -10.08 -10.04
C GLU A 306 -21.61 -10.79 -10.18
N LEU A 307 -20.56 -10.25 -9.54
CA LEU A 307 -19.21 -10.85 -9.57
C LEU A 307 -19.07 -12.03 -8.61
N GLY A 308 -19.99 -12.18 -7.64
CA GLY A 308 -19.96 -13.27 -6.67
C GLY A 308 -18.82 -13.15 -5.65
N PHE A 309 -18.33 -11.95 -5.33
CA PHE A 309 -17.24 -11.72 -4.40
C PHE A 309 -17.60 -12.22 -2.99
N ARG A 310 -16.72 -13.03 -2.40
CA ARG A 310 -16.93 -13.68 -1.11
C ARG A 310 -15.98 -13.22 0.00
N GLY A 311 -15.01 -12.36 -0.32
CA GLY A 311 -14.06 -11.78 0.62
C GLY A 311 -14.62 -10.64 1.44
N ILE A 312 -13.74 -9.92 2.10
CA ILE A 312 -14.04 -8.76 2.95
C ILE A 312 -14.16 -7.51 2.06
N VAL A 313 -15.26 -6.80 2.13
CA VAL A 313 -15.34 -5.43 1.61
C VAL A 313 -14.90 -4.50 2.73
N VAL A 314 -13.77 -3.81 2.53
CA VAL A 314 -13.21 -2.88 3.51
C VAL A 314 -13.36 -1.43 3.02
N SER A 315 -13.63 -0.49 3.92
CA SER A 315 -13.54 0.93 3.60
C SER A 315 -12.09 1.36 3.45
N ASP A 316 -11.85 2.49 2.81
CA ASP A 316 -10.59 3.19 2.90
C ASP A 316 -10.46 3.95 4.23
N TRP A 317 -9.30 4.56 4.52
CA TRP A 317 -8.95 5.28 5.75
C TRP A 317 -9.92 6.43 6.03
N GLY A 318 -10.78 6.31 7.07
CA GLY A 318 -11.83 7.29 7.35
C GLY A 318 -12.81 7.49 6.19
N GLY A 319 -12.93 6.52 5.26
CA GLY A 319 -13.70 6.70 4.02
C GLY A 319 -15.20 6.91 4.24
N ILE A 320 -15.75 6.45 5.34
CA ILE A 320 -17.16 6.67 5.67
C ILE A 320 -17.43 8.11 6.13
N ASP A 321 -16.41 8.85 6.59
CA ASP A 321 -16.54 10.24 7.04
C ASP A 321 -16.97 11.17 5.91
N GLN A 322 -16.74 10.77 4.65
CA GLN A 322 -17.00 11.60 3.48
C GLN A 322 -18.35 11.36 2.80
N ILE A 323 -19.20 10.47 3.33
CA ILE A 323 -20.45 10.08 2.65
C ILE A 323 -21.41 11.26 2.54
N ASP A 324 -21.60 12.04 3.60
CA ASP A 324 -22.46 13.22 3.62
C ASP A 324 -21.69 14.54 3.42
N GLY A 325 -20.37 14.48 3.28
CA GLY A 325 -19.49 15.65 3.09
C GLY A 325 -19.12 16.37 4.39
N ALA A 326 -19.44 15.82 5.57
CA ALA A 326 -18.98 16.31 6.85
C ALA A 326 -17.53 15.87 7.16
N GLU A 327 -16.91 16.46 8.19
CA GLU A 327 -15.52 16.10 8.57
C GLU A 327 -15.41 14.78 9.36
N HIS A 328 -16.52 14.31 9.96
CA HIS A 328 -16.58 13.11 10.79
C HIS A 328 -17.86 12.33 10.50
N PHE A 329 -17.78 11.02 10.59
CA PHE A 329 -18.95 10.18 10.33
C PHE A 329 -20.06 10.37 11.37
N SER A 330 -21.27 10.49 10.89
CA SER A 330 -22.53 10.45 11.66
C SER A 330 -23.04 9.00 11.78
N ALA A 331 -24.07 8.79 12.62
CA ALA A 331 -24.77 7.50 12.65
C ALA A 331 -25.42 7.16 11.29
N ALA A 332 -25.83 8.19 10.52
CA ALA A 332 -26.39 8.00 9.19
C ALA A 332 -25.32 7.49 8.18
N ASP A 333 -24.07 7.94 8.29
CA ASP A 333 -22.96 7.47 7.45
C ASP A 333 -22.59 6.03 7.78
N VAL A 334 -22.52 5.69 9.07
CA VAL A 334 -22.30 4.31 9.52
C VAL A 334 -23.40 3.40 8.97
N ARG A 335 -24.67 3.79 9.11
CA ARG A 335 -25.81 3.06 8.55
C ARG A 335 -25.73 2.93 7.02
N ALA A 336 -25.40 4.02 6.31
CA ALA A 336 -25.29 4.03 4.85
C ALA A 336 -24.19 3.08 4.38
N ALA A 337 -22.99 3.16 4.95
CA ALA A 337 -21.84 2.33 4.61
C ALA A 337 -22.10 0.84 4.86
N VAL A 338 -22.59 0.49 6.05
CA VAL A 338 -22.83 -0.91 6.42
C VAL A 338 -23.97 -1.50 5.58
N ASN A 339 -25.06 -0.78 5.35
CA ASN A 339 -26.16 -1.22 4.50
C ASN A 339 -25.79 -1.23 3.00
N ALA A 340 -24.81 -0.42 2.58
CA ALA A 340 -24.26 -0.53 1.22
C ALA A 340 -23.49 -1.82 1.00
N GLY A 341 -22.99 -2.46 2.07
CA GLY A 341 -22.33 -3.75 1.98
C GLY A 341 -20.87 -3.76 2.47
N ILE A 342 -20.40 -2.70 3.11
CA ILE A 342 -19.06 -2.68 3.73
C ILE A 342 -19.06 -3.64 4.93
N ASP A 343 -18.07 -4.52 4.99
CA ASP A 343 -17.95 -5.56 6.01
C ASP A 343 -17.01 -5.15 7.14
N MET A 344 -15.95 -4.41 6.82
CA MET A 344 -14.99 -3.89 7.79
C MET A 344 -14.76 -2.40 7.53
N VAL A 345 -14.88 -1.60 8.55
CA VAL A 345 -14.74 -0.14 8.46
C VAL A 345 -13.39 0.27 9.03
N MET A 346 -12.58 0.92 8.20
CA MET A 346 -11.31 1.51 8.63
C MET A 346 -11.61 2.84 9.33
N VAL A 347 -11.71 2.77 10.66
CA VAL A 347 -11.93 3.89 11.58
C VAL A 347 -10.67 4.11 12.42
N PRO A 348 -9.66 4.77 11.86
CA PRO A 348 -8.31 4.69 12.39
C PRO A 348 -8.20 5.11 13.86
N MET A 349 -8.95 6.14 14.27
CA MET A 349 -8.85 6.72 15.61
C MET A 349 -10.16 6.63 16.39
N ALA A 350 -11.32 6.65 15.72
CA ALA A 350 -12.64 6.81 16.35
C ALA A 350 -13.41 5.49 16.48
N TYR A 351 -12.70 4.38 16.74
CA TYR A 351 -13.28 3.04 16.75
C TYR A 351 -14.38 2.82 17.78
N ALA A 352 -14.23 3.38 18.98
CA ALA A 352 -15.25 3.26 20.03
C ALA A 352 -16.55 3.97 19.64
N ASP A 353 -16.47 5.18 19.09
CA ASP A 353 -17.61 5.94 18.59
C ASP A 353 -18.30 5.23 17.41
N PHE A 354 -17.52 4.60 16.52
CA PHE A 354 -18.06 3.77 15.44
C PHE A 354 -18.87 2.58 15.99
N ILE A 355 -18.31 1.82 16.94
CA ILE A 355 -18.98 0.66 17.56
C ILE A 355 -20.26 1.09 18.24
N ASP A 356 -20.24 2.20 19.00
CA ASP A 356 -21.43 2.72 19.71
C ASP A 356 -22.53 3.17 18.73
N LYS A 357 -22.17 3.91 17.67
CA LYS A 357 -23.13 4.32 16.64
C LYS A 357 -23.71 3.11 15.89
N LEU A 358 -22.87 2.15 15.52
CA LEU A 358 -23.32 0.93 14.82
C LEU A 358 -24.25 0.11 15.73
N ARG A 359 -23.95 0.00 17.02
CA ARG A 359 -24.83 -0.66 18.00
C ARG A 359 -26.22 0.00 18.03
N ALA A 360 -26.26 1.32 18.14
CA ALA A 360 -27.54 2.06 18.16
C ALA A 360 -28.33 1.86 16.86
N GLU A 361 -27.68 1.83 15.70
CA GLU A 361 -28.35 1.58 14.41
C GLU A 361 -28.88 0.14 14.29
N VAL A 362 -28.19 -0.84 14.89
CA VAL A 362 -28.67 -2.23 14.93
C VAL A 362 -29.84 -2.36 15.90
N GLU A 363 -29.74 -1.80 17.12
CA GLU A 363 -30.79 -1.85 18.14
C GLU A 363 -32.07 -1.15 17.69
N SER A 364 -31.95 -0.09 16.88
CA SER A 364 -33.12 0.60 16.27
C SER A 364 -33.74 -0.20 15.11
N GLY A 365 -33.05 -1.23 14.60
CA GLY A 365 -33.46 -1.99 13.42
C GLY A 365 -33.13 -1.29 12.08
N ALA A 366 -32.42 -0.16 12.10
CA ALA A 366 -32.01 0.56 10.89
C ALA A 366 -30.87 -0.14 10.14
N VAL A 367 -30.05 -0.93 10.86
CA VAL A 367 -29.11 -1.92 10.29
C VAL A 367 -29.59 -3.31 10.70
N PRO A 368 -29.96 -4.20 9.77
CA PRO A 368 -30.38 -5.56 10.07
C PRO A 368 -29.24 -6.39 10.71
N VAL A 369 -29.57 -7.21 11.70
CA VAL A 369 -28.60 -8.14 12.33
C VAL A 369 -28.00 -9.10 11.31
N GLU A 370 -28.76 -9.52 10.32
CA GLU A 370 -28.32 -10.38 9.22
C GLU A 370 -27.21 -9.73 8.39
N ARG A 371 -27.19 -8.38 8.30
CA ARG A 371 -26.10 -7.65 7.63
C ARG A 371 -24.79 -7.73 8.46
N ILE A 372 -24.90 -7.61 9.77
CA ILE A 372 -23.79 -7.79 10.70
C ILE A 372 -23.26 -9.23 10.60
N ASP A 373 -24.16 -10.20 10.61
CA ASP A 373 -23.80 -11.63 10.50
C ASP A 373 -23.12 -11.95 9.16
N ASP A 374 -23.52 -11.33 8.04
CA ASP A 374 -22.82 -11.50 6.76
C ASP A 374 -21.40 -10.91 6.82
N ALA A 375 -21.21 -9.72 7.41
CA ALA A 375 -19.90 -9.08 7.57
C ALA A 375 -18.96 -9.96 8.40
N VAL A 376 -19.40 -10.33 9.58
CA VAL A 376 -18.60 -11.12 10.54
C VAL A 376 -18.26 -12.50 9.96
N ARG A 377 -19.19 -13.15 9.25
CA ARG A 377 -18.92 -14.41 8.58
C ARG A 377 -17.79 -14.28 7.57
N ARG A 378 -17.75 -13.23 6.77
CA ARG A 378 -16.69 -12.98 5.79
C ARG A 378 -15.34 -12.76 6.47
N ILE A 379 -15.31 -11.94 7.50
CA ILE A 379 -14.11 -11.64 8.29
C ILE A 379 -13.54 -12.91 8.92
N LEU A 380 -14.38 -13.63 9.66
CA LEU A 380 -13.96 -14.88 10.34
C LEU A 380 -13.51 -15.95 9.35
N THR A 381 -14.19 -16.05 8.19
CA THR A 381 -13.78 -16.99 7.14
C THR A 381 -12.32 -16.74 6.72
N ARG A 382 -11.92 -15.48 6.48
CA ARG A 382 -10.53 -15.15 6.10
C ARG A 382 -9.54 -15.40 7.23
N LYS A 383 -9.90 -15.12 8.49
CA LYS A 383 -9.07 -15.44 9.66
C LYS A 383 -8.80 -16.95 9.79
N PHE A 384 -9.83 -17.78 9.62
CA PHE A 384 -9.68 -19.25 9.64
C PHE A 384 -8.86 -19.74 8.44
N GLN A 385 -9.11 -19.21 7.25
CA GLN A 385 -8.36 -19.62 6.05
C GLN A 385 -6.87 -19.29 6.16
N LEU A 386 -6.50 -18.11 6.71
CA LEU A 386 -5.11 -17.76 6.99
C LEU A 386 -4.46 -18.63 8.07
N GLY A 387 -5.25 -19.37 8.84
CA GLY A 387 -4.76 -20.22 9.94
C GLY A 387 -4.37 -19.44 11.19
N LEU A 388 -4.94 -18.23 11.39
CA LEU A 388 -4.60 -17.37 12.54
C LEU A 388 -5.00 -17.99 13.88
N PHE A 389 -6.01 -18.86 13.91
CA PHE A 389 -6.41 -19.58 15.13
C PHE A 389 -5.41 -20.66 15.53
N GLU A 390 -4.68 -21.24 14.58
CA GLU A 390 -3.66 -22.26 14.78
C GLU A 390 -2.28 -21.66 14.99
N ARG A 391 -2.00 -20.53 14.32
CA ARG A 391 -0.69 -19.87 14.30
C ARG A 391 -0.89 -18.36 14.41
N PRO A 392 -1.30 -17.86 15.59
CA PRO A 392 -1.58 -16.43 15.76
C PRO A 392 -0.32 -15.54 15.78
N LEU A 393 0.85 -16.09 16.13
CA LEU A 393 2.08 -15.33 16.28
C LEU A 393 2.94 -15.38 15.01
N ALA A 394 3.83 -14.39 14.87
CA ALA A 394 4.74 -14.25 13.73
C ALA A 394 5.66 -15.46 13.57
N ASP A 395 5.81 -15.95 12.33
CA ASP A 395 6.78 -16.99 11.98
C ASP A 395 8.18 -16.40 11.82
N ARG A 396 8.96 -16.40 12.91
CA ARG A 396 10.32 -15.84 12.94
C ARG A 396 11.29 -16.55 11.98
N SER A 397 10.97 -17.72 11.49
CA SER A 397 11.81 -18.44 10.51
C SER A 397 11.86 -17.71 9.16
N LEU A 398 10.86 -16.87 8.86
CA LEU A 398 10.78 -16.07 7.63
C LEU A 398 11.42 -14.68 7.75
N THR A 399 11.80 -14.21 8.95
CA THR A 399 12.37 -12.86 9.15
C THR A 399 13.61 -12.63 8.31
N ALA A 400 14.45 -13.65 8.09
CA ALA A 400 15.64 -13.56 7.24
C ALA A 400 15.33 -13.36 5.73
N ALA A 401 14.07 -13.50 5.30
CA ALA A 401 13.67 -13.24 3.92
C ALA A 401 13.60 -11.74 3.62
N VAL A 402 13.42 -10.89 4.65
CA VAL A 402 13.32 -9.43 4.48
C VAL A 402 14.61 -8.88 3.88
N GLY A 403 14.51 -8.27 2.69
CA GLY A 403 15.65 -7.71 1.97
C GLY A 403 16.70 -8.74 1.53
N SER A 404 16.32 -10.01 1.40
CA SER A 404 17.24 -11.08 1.00
C SER A 404 17.87 -10.81 -0.38
N PRO A 405 19.09 -11.31 -0.64
CA PRO A 405 19.72 -11.19 -1.96
C PRO A 405 18.84 -11.70 -3.11
N GLU A 406 18.09 -12.79 -2.89
CA GLU A 406 17.16 -13.35 -3.88
C GLU A 406 16.06 -12.35 -4.25
N HIS A 407 15.48 -11.68 -3.27
CA HIS A 407 14.42 -10.69 -3.51
C HIS A 407 14.98 -9.42 -4.17
N ARG A 408 16.18 -8.99 -3.78
CA ARG A 408 16.87 -7.87 -4.41
C ARG A 408 17.25 -8.16 -5.86
N ASP A 409 17.69 -9.38 -6.17
CA ASP A 409 17.95 -9.81 -7.55
C ASP A 409 16.65 -9.79 -8.39
N LEU A 410 15.52 -10.22 -7.81
CA LEU A 410 14.22 -10.13 -8.46
C LEU A 410 13.80 -8.66 -8.69
N ALA A 411 14.03 -7.76 -7.73
CA ALA A 411 13.76 -6.34 -7.90
C ALA A 411 14.65 -5.73 -9.01
N ARG A 412 15.93 -6.08 -9.07
CA ARG A 412 16.84 -5.69 -10.17
C ARG A 412 16.34 -6.22 -11.53
N GLU A 413 15.86 -7.47 -11.60
CA GLU A 413 15.22 -8.02 -12.79
C GLU A 413 14.00 -7.18 -13.18
N ALA A 414 13.14 -6.85 -12.23
CA ALA A 414 11.93 -6.04 -12.47
C ALA A 414 12.30 -4.64 -12.99
N VAL A 415 13.31 -3.99 -12.42
CA VAL A 415 13.82 -2.68 -12.91
C VAL A 415 14.22 -2.77 -14.37
N ARG A 416 15.18 -3.65 -14.73
CA ARG A 416 15.69 -3.71 -16.10
C ARG A 416 14.62 -4.06 -17.14
N ARG A 417 13.56 -4.78 -16.75
CA ARG A 417 12.42 -5.13 -17.63
C ARG A 417 11.37 -4.04 -17.73
N SER A 418 11.32 -3.11 -16.77
CA SER A 418 10.37 -1.99 -16.75
C SER A 418 10.84 -0.78 -17.56
N LEU A 419 12.15 -0.64 -17.81
CA LEU A 419 12.68 0.54 -18.48
C LEU A 419 12.21 0.62 -19.94
N VAL A 420 11.74 1.81 -20.33
CA VAL A 420 11.31 2.09 -21.70
C VAL A 420 12.31 3.03 -22.39
N LEU A 421 12.95 2.54 -23.45
CA LEU A 421 13.80 3.38 -24.30
C LEU A 421 12.90 4.17 -25.26
N LEU A 422 12.87 5.49 -25.10
CA LEU A 422 12.01 6.37 -25.90
C LEU A 422 12.73 7.01 -27.09
N ARG A 423 14.02 7.28 -26.95
CA ARG A 423 14.90 7.82 -28.00
C ARG A 423 16.30 7.27 -27.86
N ASN A 424 16.99 7.01 -29.00
CA ASN A 424 18.39 6.65 -29.03
C ASN A 424 18.99 6.99 -30.41
N ASP A 425 19.85 7.99 -30.45
CA ASP A 425 20.57 8.42 -31.64
C ASP A 425 21.90 7.66 -31.79
N GLY A 426 21.98 6.45 -31.24
CA GLY A 426 23.15 5.55 -31.32
C GLY A 426 24.15 5.72 -30.16
N VAL A 427 23.83 6.46 -29.10
CA VAL A 427 24.69 6.62 -27.93
C VAL A 427 24.56 5.45 -26.95
N LEU A 428 23.44 4.76 -26.93
CA LEU A 428 23.22 3.56 -26.13
C LEU A 428 23.32 2.30 -26.99
N PRO A 429 23.91 1.17 -26.46
CA PRO A 429 24.44 1.03 -25.10
C PRO A 429 25.76 1.78 -24.88
N LEU A 430 25.99 2.22 -23.63
CA LEU A 430 27.22 2.95 -23.26
C LEU A 430 28.47 2.08 -23.33
N ALA A 431 29.60 2.69 -23.71
CA ALA A 431 30.89 2.05 -23.58
C ALA A 431 31.33 1.93 -22.11
N ARG A 432 31.98 0.81 -21.74
CA ARG A 432 32.48 0.56 -20.38
C ARG A 432 33.87 1.14 -20.11
N SER A 433 34.32 2.02 -20.97
CA SER A 433 35.62 2.72 -20.90
C SER A 433 35.43 4.17 -21.29
N GLY A 434 36.49 5.00 -21.08
CA GLY A 434 36.41 6.42 -21.36
C GLY A 434 35.93 7.23 -20.16
N ARG A 435 35.37 8.41 -20.42
CA ARG A 435 34.95 9.37 -19.38
C ARG A 435 33.45 9.55 -19.43
N ILE A 436 32.75 9.12 -18.38
CA ILE A 436 31.32 9.23 -18.23
C ILE A 436 31.02 10.32 -17.19
N PHE A 437 30.24 11.31 -17.55
CA PHE A 437 29.74 12.32 -16.63
C PHE A 437 28.33 11.95 -16.18
N VAL A 438 28.09 11.96 -14.87
CA VAL A 438 26.77 11.69 -14.28
C VAL A 438 26.27 12.95 -13.60
N ALA A 439 25.02 13.32 -13.82
CA ALA A 439 24.42 14.53 -13.23
C ALA A 439 22.98 14.30 -12.76
N GLY A 440 22.49 15.27 -12.01
CA GLY A 440 21.12 15.28 -11.49
C GLY A 440 20.99 14.65 -10.10
N ARG A 441 19.98 15.11 -9.38
CA ARG A 441 19.75 14.72 -7.98
C ARG A 441 19.29 13.27 -7.84
N HIS A 442 18.59 12.73 -8.83
CA HIS A 442 18.10 11.35 -8.86
C HIS A 442 19.21 10.31 -9.11
N ALA A 443 20.44 10.73 -9.42
CA ALA A 443 21.54 9.81 -9.69
C ALA A 443 21.98 9.02 -8.43
N ASP A 444 22.04 9.68 -7.27
CA ASP A 444 22.59 9.13 -6.03
C ASP A 444 21.64 9.29 -4.85
N ASP A 445 20.38 8.84 -5.03
CA ASP A 445 19.33 9.01 -4.04
C ASP A 445 18.29 7.88 -4.13
N VAL A 446 18.30 6.97 -3.12
CA VAL A 446 17.38 5.81 -3.07
C VAL A 446 15.93 6.27 -2.84
N GLY A 447 15.71 7.32 -2.06
CA GLY A 447 14.38 7.83 -1.79
C GLY A 447 13.74 8.42 -3.04
N LEU A 448 14.48 9.26 -3.79
CA LEU A 448 13.99 9.82 -5.06
C LEU A 448 13.67 8.74 -6.10
N GLN A 449 14.49 7.67 -6.18
CA GLN A 449 14.22 6.59 -7.12
C GLN A 449 13.10 5.64 -6.68
N SER A 450 12.74 5.65 -5.39
CA SER A 450 11.65 4.81 -4.86
C SER A 450 10.29 5.49 -4.90
N GLY A 451 10.24 6.82 -4.70
CA GLY A 451 8.99 7.58 -4.74
C GLY A 451 8.15 7.50 -3.47
N GLY A 452 6.88 7.83 -3.58
CA GLY A 452 5.90 7.77 -2.49
C GLY A 452 5.71 6.37 -1.92
N TRP A 453 5.03 6.26 -0.78
CA TRP A 453 4.82 5.00 -0.04
C TRP A 453 6.11 4.28 0.38
N THR A 454 7.25 4.95 0.36
CA THR A 454 8.53 4.35 0.78
C THR A 454 8.92 4.87 2.16
N MET A 455 8.95 3.99 3.15
CA MET A 455 9.19 4.25 4.59
C MET A 455 8.15 5.17 5.23
N THR A 456 7.78 6.26 4.58
CA THR A 456 6.68 7.17 4.97
C THR A 456 5.63 7.23 3.88
N TRP A 457 4.43 7.73 4.22
CA TRP A 457 3.33 7.87 3.26
C TRP A 457 3.74 8.66 2.01
N GLN A 458 4.30 9.86 2.20
CA GLN A 458 4.68 10.71 1.08
C GLN A 458 6.00 10.29 0.41
N GLY A 459 6.79 9.43 1.06
CA GLY A 459 8.18 9.18 0.69
C GLY A 459 9.09 10.38 1.01
N GLU A 460 10.39 10.19 0.96
CA GLU A 460 11.40 11.22 1.25
C GLU A 460 12.63 11.03 0.38
N ALA A 461 13.32 12.12 0.06
CA ALA A 461 14.63 12.07 -0.58
C ALA A 461 15.70 11.57 0.40
N GLY A 462 16.75 10.94 -0.12
CA GLY A 462 17.91 10.48 0.64
C GLY A 462 18.05 8.96 0.72
N ARG A 463 18.92 8.51 1.62
CA ARG A 463 19.14 7.08 1.87
C ARG A 463 18.15 6.57 2.92
N VAL A 464 16.87 6.56 2.58
CA VAL A 464 15.75 6.20 3.47
C VAL A 464 15.74 4.71 3.85
N THR A 465 16.33 3.85 3.02
CA THR A 465 16.45 2.40 3.22
C THR A 465 17.70 1.88 2.49
N PRO A 466 18.25 0.70 2.82
CA PRO A 466 19.29 0.06 2.03
C PRO A 466 18.87 -0.16 0.58
N GLY A 467 19.78 0.12 -0.35
CA GLY A 467 19.55 -0.03 -1.78
C GLY A 467 20.79 0.35 -2.58
N THR A 468 20.75 0.17 -3.89
CA THR A 468 21.79 0.58 -4.84
C THR A 468 21.28 1.77 -5.63
N THR A 469 22.00 2.89 -5.59
CA THR A 469 21.65 4.05 -6.41
C THR A 469 21.99 3.82 -7.88
N ILE A 470 21.39 4.58 -8.79
CA ILE A 470 21.69 4.49 -10.22
C ILE A 470 23.17 4.82 -10.46
N LEU A 471 23.74 5.81 -9.76
CA LEU A 471 25.17 6.16 -9.82
C LEU A 471 26.06 5.01 -9.36
N GLU A 472 25.74 4.35 -8.25
CA GLU A 472 26.47 3.17 -7.78
C GLU A 472 26.42 2.04 -8.82
N GLY A 473 25.24 1.81 -9.43
CA GLY A 473 25.06 0.87 -10.51
C GLY A 473 25.94 1.17 -11.73
N ILE A 474 25.99 2.44 -12.18
CA ILE A 474 26.84 2.88 -13.30
C ILE A 474 28.32 2.65 -12.99
N ARG A 475 28.79 3.00 -11.78
CA ARG A 475 30.17 2.78 -11.37
C ARG A 475 30.54 1.29 -11.33
N ALA A 476 29.64 0.46 -10.86
CA ALA A 476 29.84 -0.99 -10.80
C ALA A 476 29.85 -1.64 -12.19
N ALA A 477 28.97 -1.17 -13.11
CA ALA A 477 28.87 -1.70 -14.46
C ALA A 477 30.06 -1.31 -15.35
N ALA A 478 30.77 -0.20 -15.09
CA ALA A 478 31.87 0.31 -15.90
C ALA A 478 33.14 0.61 -15.06
N PRO A 479 33.78 -0.41 -14.44
CA PRO A 479 34.93 -0.19 -13.57
C PRO A 479 36.17 0.33 -14.34
N GLY A 480 36.18 0.22 -15.67
CA GLY A 480 37.24 0.75 -16.56
C GLY A 480 37.01 2.19 -17.03
N ALA A 481 35.86 2.79 -16.73
CA ALA A 481 35.54 4.17 -17.07
C ALA A 481 35.87 5.14 -15.94
N ALA A 482 36.26 6.36 -16.29
CA ALA A 482 36.33 7.46 -15.33
C ALA A 482 34.94 8.08 -15.16
N VAL A 483 34.21 7.70 -14.08
CA VAL A 483 32.87 8.20 -13.78
C VAL A 483 32.96 9.40 -12.85
N THR A 484 32.62 10.59 -13.36
CA THR A 484 32.53 11.83 -12.60
C THR A 484 31.07 12.15 -12.30
N TYR A 485 30.77 12.58 -11.07
CA TYR A 485 29.42 12.98 -10.67
C TYR A 485 29.40 14.42 -10.17
N ALA A 486 28.46 15.20 -10.69
CA ALA A 486 28.14 16.52 -10.17
C ALA A 486 26.62 16.74 -10.23
N ARG A 487 25.99 16.91 -9.06
CA ARG A 487 24.54 17.06 -8.93
C ARG A 487 23.97 18.20 -9.79
N ASP A 488 24.74 19.30 -9.94
CA ASP A 488 24.33 20.52 -10.66
C ASP A 488 24.70 20.54 -12.15
N GLY A 489 25.31 19.47 -12.65
CA GLY A 489 25.73 19.34 -14.07
C GLY A 489 27.04 20.02 -14.43
N ARG A 490 27.70 20.73 -13.52
CA ARG A 490 28.96 21.43 -13.79
C ARG A 490 30.13 20.49 -13.97
N GLY A 491 30.96 20.77 -14.98
CA GLY A 491 32.16 19.98 -15.26
C GLY A 491 31.96 18.89 -16.30
N ALA A 492 30.87 18.87 -17.04
CA ALA A 492 30.61 17.89 -18.09
C ALA A 492 31.59 17.98 -19.28
N ALA A 493 32.16 19.16 -19.53
CA ALA A 493 33.06 19.38 -20.66
C ALA A 493 34.24 18.40 -20.67
N GLY A 494 34.51 17.85 -21.86
CA GLY A 494 35.60 16.92 -22.09
C GLY A 494 35.29 15.47 -21.67
N HIS A 495 34.10 15.13 -21.27
CA HIS A 495 33.63 13.75 -21.14
C HIS A 495 33.14 13.20 -22.49
N ASP A 496 33.08 11.89 -22.62
CA ASP A 496 32.67 11.24 -23.87
C ASP A 496 31.13 11.15 -23.96
N VAL A 497 30.48 11.05 -22.81
CA VAL A 497 29.00 11.03 -22.67
C VAL A 497 28.59 11.57 -21.31
N ALA A 498 27.43 12.19 -21.25
CA ALA A 498 26.77 12.57 -20.01
C ALA A 498 25.49 11.74 -19.80
N VAL A 499 25.25 11.26 -18.58
CA VAL A 499 24.02 10.62 -18.16
C VAL A 499 23.38 11.50 -17.09
N VAL A 500 22.20 12.04 -17.39
CA VAL A 500 21.52 13.01 -16.52
C VAL A 500 20.23 12.42 -15.99
N MET A 501 20.11 12.30 -14.66
CA MET A 501 18.93 11.78 -13.99
C MET A 501 18.10 12.94 -13.48
N VAL A 502 16.88 13.07 -14.02
CA VAL A 502 15.90 14.11 -13.67
C VAL A 502 14.54 13.47 -13.39
N GLY A 503 13.66 14.14 -12.68
CA GLY A 503 12.34 13.59 -12.40
C GLY A 503 11.57 14.29 -11.29
N GLU A 504 10.61 13.56 -10.71
CA GLU A 504 9.72 14.07 -9.68
C GLU A 504 10.28 13.86 -8.27
N GLU A 505 9.90 14.74 -7.33
CA GLU A 505 10.04 14.47 -5.90
C GLU A 505 9.06 13.37 -5.49
N PRO A 506 9.31 12.62 -4.40
CA PRO A 506 8.33 11.68 -3.86
C PRO A 506 7.01 12.38 -3.47
N TYR A 507 5.91 11.71 -3.71
CA TYR A 507 4.57 12.13 -3.31
C TYR A 507 3.65 10.91 -3.22
N ALA A 508 2.56 11.03 -2.47
CA ALA A 508 1.45 10.08 -2.49
C ALA A 508 0.12 10.82 -2.55
N GLU A 509 -0.85 10.20 -3.23
CA GLU A 509 -2.23 10.65 -3.32
C GLU A 509 -2.38 12.09 -3.82
N TYR A 510 -3.29 12.88 -3.24
CA TYR A 510 -3.60 14.26 -3.61
C TYR A 510 -2.38 15.21 -3.64
N ALA A 511 -1.32 14.89 -2.87
CA ALA A 511 -0.08 15.68 -2.91
C ALA A 511 0.63 15.58 -4.27
N GLY A 512 0.34 14.53 -5.02
CA GLY A 512 0.82 14.32 -6.37
C GLY A 512 -0.06 14.93 -7.47
N ASP A 513 -1.25 15.42 -7.16
CA ASP A 513 -2.15 16.00 -8.17
C ASP A 513 -1.50 17.19 -8.86
N ARG A 514 -1.61 17.24 -10.19
CA ARG A 514 -1.11 18.34 -11.02
C ARG A 514 -2.24 18.90 -11.88
N ARG A 515 -2.60 20.16 -11.65
CA ARG A 515 -3.70 20.80 -12.38
C ARG A 515 -3.28 21.39 -13.72
N ASP A 516 -2.06 21.92 -13.80
CA ASP A 516 -1.68 22.84 -14.88
C ASP A 516 -0.61 22.30 -15.83
N ALA A 517 0.40 21.61 -15.36
CA ALA A 517 1.50 21.13 -16.20
C ALA A 517 2.20 19.91 -15.60
N LEU A 518 2.55 18.96 -16.46
CA LEU A 518 3.41 17.82 -16.16
C LEU A 518 4.82 18.10 -16.70
N GLU A 519 5.46 19.17 -16.25
CA GLU A 519 6.77 19.60 -16.74
C GLU A 519 7.88 19.21 -15.77
N LEU A 520 9.12 19.16 -16.29
CA LEU A 520 10.31 19.02 -15.47
C LEU A 520 10.47 20.23 -14.55
N ALA A 521 10.93 19.99 -13.33
CA ALA A 521 11.22 21.07 -12.38
C ALA A 521 12.28 22.05 -12.93
N PRO A 522 12.17 23.36 -12.62
CA PRO A 522 13.16 24.35 -13.08
C PRO A 522 14.60 24.00 -12.71
N ALA A 523 14.83 23.32 -11.58
CA ALA A 523 16.14 22.86 -11.16
C ALA A 523 16.69 21.77 -12.08
N ASP A 524 15.87 20.83 -12.52
CA ASP A 524 16.26 19.78 -13.45
C ASP A 524 16.56 20.33 -14.85
N LEU A 525 15.73 21.28 -15.32
CA LEU A 525 15.99 22.01 -16.55
C LEU A 525 17.30 22.83 -16.50
N ALA A 526 17.69 23.34 -15.33
CA ALA A 526 18.97 24.02 -15.16
C ALA A 526 20.15 23.07 -15.29
N VAL A 527 20.09 21.87 -14.72
CA VAL A 527 21.10 20.81 -14.87
C VAL A 527 21.24 20.41 -16.34
N LEU A 528 20.14 20.18 -17.04
CA LEU A 528 20.13 19.82 -18.45
C LEU A 528 20.78 20.92 -19.33
N ARG A 529 20.47 22.20 -19.06
CA ARG A 529 21.10 23.34 -19.77
C ARG A 529 22.61 23.43 -19.52
N GLU A 530 23.05 23.19 -18.28
CA GLU A 530 24.48 23.20 -17.92
C GLU A 530 25.25 22.11 -18.67
N VAL A 531 24.73 20.88 -18.69
CA VAL A 531 25.33 19.75 -19.42
C VAL A 531 25.32 20.01 -20.92
N ARG A 532 24.22 20.54 -21.47
CA ARG A 532 24.12 20.90 -22.89
C ARG A 532 25.22 21.89 -23.30
N ALA A 533 25.45 22.94 -22.47
CA ALA A 533 26.46 23.96 -22.74
C ALA A 533 27.88 23.38 -22.90
N ALA A 534 28.13 22.20 -22.34
CA ALA A 534 29.39 21.46 -22.49
C ALA A 534 29.54 20.74 -23.85
N GLY A 535 28.46 20.61 -24.63
CA GLY A 535 28.48 19.99 -25.97
C GLY A 535 28.73 18.46 -25.95
N VAL A 536 28.40 17.80 -24.85
CA VAL A 536 28.61 16.35 -24.66
C VAL A 536 27.33 15.60 -25.04
N PRO A 537 27.39 14.46 -25.79
CA PRO A 537 26.25 13.59 -26.03
C PRO A 537 25.54 13.24 -24.71
N THR A 538 24.22 13.48 -24.65
CA THR A 538 23.49 13.42 -23.38
C THR A 538 22.42 12.33 -23.42
N VAL A 539 22.50 11.41 -22.47
CA VAL A 539 21.46 10.42 -22.14
C VAL A 539 20.66 10.95 -20.97
N VAL A 540 19.35 11.11 -21.14
CA VAL A 540 18.45 11.50 -20.06
C VAL A 540 17.73 10.26 -19.53
N VAL A 541 17.80 10.06 -18.22
CA VAL A 541 17.06 9.03 -17.49
C VAL A 541 16.00 9.76 -16.67
N LEU A 542 14.74 9.56 -17.02
CA LEU A 542 13.59 10.18 -16.36
C LEU A 542 13.09 9.27 -15.23
N VAL A 543 13.18 9.77 -14.00
CA VAL A 543 12.67 9.10 -12.79
C VAL A 543 11.38 9.78 -12.37
N SER A 544 10.23 9.22 -12.75
CA SER A 544 8.92 9.84 -12.52
C SER A 544 7.80 8.81 -12.39
N GLY A 545 6.76 9.16 -11.67
CA GLY A 545 5.56 8.32 -11.49
C GLY A 545 4.60 8.35 -12.67
N ARG A 546 4.88 9.17 -13.70
CA ARG A 546 3.99 9.42 -14.84
C ARG A 546 4.77 10.04 -16.01
N PRO A 547 4.19 10.13 -17.24
CA PRO A 547 4.75 10.91 -18.33
C PRO A 547 4.89 12.39 -17.95
N LEU A 548 6.03 12.99 -18.30
CA LEU A 548 6.24 14.43 -18.20
C LEU A 548 6.33 15.04 -19.60
N VAL A 549 5.88 16.29 -19.75
CA VAL A 549 5.98 17.01 -21.02
C VAL A 549 7.45 17.38 -21.28
N VAL A 550 8.06 16.70 -22.24
CA VAL A 550 9.48 16.83 -22.57
C VAL A 550 9.74 17.17 -24.04
N THR A 551 8.72 17.53 -24.80
CA THR A 551 8.78 17.71 -26.26
C THR A 551 9.89 18.66 -26.69
N GLU A 552 9.96 19.88 -26.11
CA GLU A 552 10.99 20.84 -26.47
C GLU A 552 12.40 20.44 -26.01
N PRO A 553 12.64 20.12 -24.72
CA PRO A 553 13.99 19.82 -24.27
C PRO A 553 14.53 18.51 -24.85
N MET A 554 13.66 17.56 -25.22
CA MET A 554 14.08 16.26 -25.76
C MET A 554 14.80 16.38 -27.12
N GLU A 555 14.54 17.41 -27.92
CA GLU A 555 15.20 17.58 -29.21
C GLU A 555 16.75 17.65 -29.10
N GLU A 556 17.23 18.02 -27.93
CA GLU A 556 18.64 18.22 -27.64
C GLU A 556 19.32 16.98 -27.01
N TRP A 557 18.56 15.92 -26.72
CA TRP A 557 19.06 14.72 -26.05
C TRP A 557 19.40 13.61 -27.05
N SER A 558 20.54 12.96 -26.86
CA SER A 558 20.96 11.84 -27.69
C SER A 558 20.19 10.55 -27.39
N ALA A 559 19.71 10.40 -26.15
CA ALA A 559 18.83 9.30 -25.75
C ALA A 559 17.90 9.74 -24.60
N LEU A 560 16.73 9.09 -24.52
CA LEU A 560 15.76 9.24 -23.44
C LEU A 560 15.28 7.87 -22.97
N VAL A 561 15.41 7.62 -21.68
CA VAL A 561 14.93 6.41 -20.98
C VAL A 561 13.93 6.80 -19.91
N ALA A 562 12.72 6.28 -19.96
CA ALA A 562 11.77 6.34 -18.85
C ALA A 562 12.11 5.19 -17.89
N ALA A 563 12.59 5.55 -16.69
CA ALA A 563 12.95 4.60 -15.64
C ALA A 563 11.83 4.40 -14.62
N TRP A 564 10.75 5.18 -14.72
CA TRP A 564 9.65 5.20 -13.76
C TRP A 564 10.17 5.45 -12.34
N LEU A 565 9.70 4.70 -11.36
CA LEU A 565 10.18 4.70 -9.98
C LEU A 565 10.77 3.30 -9.70
N PRO A 566 12.10 3.12 -9.89
CA PRO A 566 12.72 1.79 -9.91
C PRO A 566 12.83 1.10 -8.54
N GLY A 567 12.60 1.80 -7.43
CA GLY A 567 12.71 1.21 -6.10
C GLY A 567 14.15 1.10 -5.61
N SER A 568 14.49 0.05 -4.83
CA SER A 568 15.79 -0.08 -4.16
C SER A 568 16.94 -0.48 -5.09
N GLU A 569 16.69 -0.97 -6.33
CA GLU A 569 17.72 -1.60 -7.14
C GLU A 569 18.07 -0.79 -8.39
N GLY A 570 18.62 0.43 -8.22
CA GLY A 570 19.07 1.30 -9.29
C GLY A 570 20.15 0.68 -10.22
N ALA A 571 20.81 -0.39 -9.78
CA ALA A 571 21.72 -1.18 -10.63
C ALA A 571 21.01 -1.76 -11.86
N GLY A 572 19.71 -2.06 -11.80
CA GLY A 572 18.93 -2.52 -12.96
C GLY A 572 18.83 -1.48 -14.07
N VAL A 573 18.90 -0.18 -13.73
CA VAL A 573 18.98 0.90 -14.73
C VAL A 573 20.32 0.85 -15.45
N ALA A 574 21.42 0.66 -14.71
CA ALA A 574 22.75 0.53 -15.31
C ALA A 574 22.86 -0.69 -16.24
N ASP A 575 22.24 -1.84 -15.90
CA ASP A 575 22.21 -3.04 -16.75
C ASP A 575 21.68 -2.72 -18.15
N VAL A 576 20.64 -1.88 -18.23
CA VAL A 576 20.08 -1.46 -19.52
C VAL A 576 20.99 -0.43 -20.20
N LEU A 577 21.48 0.57 -19.48
CA LEU A 577 22.35 1.60 -20.07
C LEU A 577 23.62 1.03 -20.70
N PHE A 578 24.19 -0.06 -20.15
CA PHE A 578 25.41 -0.71 -20.65
C PHE A 578 25.15 -1.95 -21.52
N GLY A 579 23.87 -2.27 -21.79
CA GLY A 579 23.51 -3.36 -22.69
C GLY A 579 23.63 -4.78 -22.10
N ASP A 580 23.76 -4.94 -20.77
CA ASP A 580 23.67 -6.26 -20.12
C ASP A 580 22.25 -6.85 -20.26
N HIS A 581 21.27 -5.97 -20.40
CA HIS A 581 19.90 -6.31 -20.71
C HIS A 581 19.36 -5.35 -21.77
N PRO A 582 18.75 -5.84 -22.86
CA PRO A 582 18.12 -4.95 -23.82
C PRO A 582 16.88 -4.28 -23.21
N PRO A 583 16.56 -3.03 -23.54
CA PRO A 583 15.32 -2.40 -23.12
C PRO A 583 14.13 -3.14 -23.73
N THR A 584 13.27 -3.70 -22.88
CA THR A 584 12.10 -4.50 -23.28
C THR A 584 10.78 -3.87 -22.87
N GLY A 585 10.80 -2.90 -21.97
CA GLY A 585 9.62 -2.21 -21.50
C GLY A 585 8.86 -1.52 -22.63
N ARG A 586 7.52 -1.42 -22.46
CA ARG A 586 6.61 -0.75 -23.37
C ARG A 586 5.77 0.23 -22.58
N LEU A 587 5.54 1.43 -23.11
CA LEU A 587 4.73 2.44 -22.42
C LEU A 587 3.37 1.85 -21.99
N PRO A 588 3.05 1.90 -20.70
CA PRO A 588 1.76 1.47 -20.19
C PRO A 588 0.71 2.58 -20.27
N VAL A 589 1.14 3.79 -20.64
CA VAL A 589 0.33 4.99 -20.82
C VAL A 589 0.77 5.74 -22.06
N SER A 590 -0.12 6.52 -22.66
CA SER A 590 0.17 7.44 -23.75
C SER A 590 1.02 8.61 -23.24
N TRP A 591 2.01 9.07 -24.00
CA TRP A 591 2.89 10.15 -23.61
C TRP A 591 2.48 11.47 -24.30
N PRO A 592 2.01 12.50 -23.57
CA PRO A 592 1.51 13.72 -24.18
C PRO A 592 2.63 14.58 -24.76
N ARG A 593 2.35 15.28 -25.87
CA ARG A 593 3.24 16.31 -26.43
C ARG A 593 3.17 17.61 -25.64
N ARG A 594 2.00 17.92 -25.07
CA ARG A 594 1.71 19.17 -24.34
C ARG A 594 0.61 18.92 -23.31
N ALA A 595 0.66 19.66 -22.22
CA ALA A 595 -0.32 19.54 -21.13
C ALA A 595 -1.78 19.75 -21.57
N ALA A 596 -2.02 20.56 -22.61
CA ALA A 596 -3.37 20.84 -23.12
C ALA A 596 -4.05 19.62 -23.79
N GLN A 597 -3.33 18.50 -24.00
CA GLN A 597 -3.91 17.25 -24.51
C GLN A 597 -4.50 16.37 -23.42
N LEU A 598 -4.21 16.66 -22.15
CA LEU A 598 -4.64 15.82 -21.02
C LEU A 598 -6.14 15.99 -20.72
N PRO A 599 -6.85 14.90 -20.44
CA PRO A 599 -6.37 13.51 -20.48
C PRO A 599 -6.15 13.01 -21.91
N LEU A 600 -5.17 12.11 -22.11
CA LEU A 600 -4.86 11.52 -23.42
C LEU A 600 -4.74 10.00 -23.31
N ASN A 601 -5.63 9.28 -23.92
CA ASN A 601 -5.67 7.82 -23.82
C ASN A 601 -5.79 7.14 -25.19
N VAL A 602 -5.27 5.93 -25.30
CA VAL A 602 -5.45 5.12 -26.52
C VAL A 602 -6.93 4.96 -26.85
N GLY A 603 -7.27 5.26 -28.10
CA GLY A 603 -8.65 5.20 -28.62
C GLY A 603 -9.40 6.54 -28.59
N ASP A 604 -8.81 7.61 -28.08
CA ASP A 604 -9.38 8.96 -28.15
C ASP A 604 -9.45 9.46 -29.59
N ALA A 605 -10.46 10.28 -29.93
CA ALA A 605 -10.69 10.77 -31.27
C ALA A 605 -9.53 11.63 -31.81
N ASP A 606 -8.95 12.47 -30.94
CA ASP A 606 -7.84 13.38 -31.25
C ASP A 606 -6.49 12.84 -30.71
N TYR A 607 -6.25 11.54 -30.91
CA TYR A 607 -5.07 10.85 -30.38
C TYR A 607 -3.79 11.23 -31.14
N ASP A 608 -3.01 12.17 -30.59
CA ASP A 608 -1.72 12.64 -31.14
C ASP A 608 -0.63 12.69 -30.05
N PRO A 609 -0.23 11.54 -29.47
CA PRO A 609 0.81 11.50 -28.42
C PRO A 609 2.19 11.84 -28.95
N LEU A 610 3.11 12.23 -28.05
CA LEU A 610 4.55 12.29 -28.34
C LEU A 610 5.10 10.89 -28.59
N PHE A 611 4.75 9.95 -27.71
CA PHE A 611 4.96 8.52 -27.89
C PHE A 611 3.64 7.77 -27.61
N PRO A 612 3.19 6.91 -28.53
CA PRO A 612 1.93 6.20 -28.36
C PRO A 612 2.01 5.12 -27.26
N TYR A 613 0.87 4.76 -26.72
CA TYR A 613 0.72 3.57 -25.88
C TYR A 613 1.41 2.36 -26.51
N GLY A 614 2.14 1.58 -25.73
CA GLY A 614 2.88 0.41 -26.20
C GLY A 614 4.19 0.72 -26.90
N PHE A 615 4.58 1.99 -27.04
CA PHE A 615 5.85 2.37 -27.63
C PHE A 615 7.03 1.96 -26.74
N GLY A 616 8.15 1.67 -27.39
CA GLY A 616 9.45 1.39 -26.76
C GLY A 616 10.43 0.91 -27.83
N LEU A 617 11.63 1.42 -27.80
CA LEU A 617 12.75 0.98 -28.65
C LEU A 617 13.49 -0.19 -27.98
N THR A 618 14.30 -0.87 -28.77
CA THR A 618 15.27 -1.88 -28.26
C THR A 618 16.63 -1.64 -28.91
N TYR A 619 17.66 -2.25 -28.40
CA TYR A 619 18.97 -2.23 -29.05
C TYR A 619 18.95 -3.11 -30.32
N PRO A 620 19.75 -2.74 -31.33
CA PRO A 620 19.87 -3.53 -32.58
C PRO A 620 20.42 -4.92 -32.33
#